data_ceb6e07db4d4a7c08cc3abea43a18e81
#
_entry.id   ceb6e07db4d4a7c08cc3abea43a18e81
#
_cell.length_a   1.000
_cell.length_b   1.000
_cell.length_c   1.000
_cell.angle_alpha   90.00
_cell.angle_beta   90.00
_cell.angle_gamma   90.00
#
_symmetry.space_group_name_H-M   'P 1'
#
loop_
_entity.id
_entity.type
_entity.pdbx_description
1 polymer ?
#
loop_
_entity_poly.entity_id
_entity_poly.type
_entity_poly.pdbx_seq_one_letter_code
_entity_poly.pdbx_strand_id
1 'polypeptide(L)'
;MKPTLAKEIIFPGLLALILIIMPQCTSTPEWQKKNNQLIRQYSLTGRQLTGLPDTKVVSNLEPGKVTSLDSVTNTTLYPGVKATMFWGSGTMACLLQLEPNTKIAEEVLPSDRFVFVLEGEVDQIINGSPVNMISRKREEPDGTHSATPRIDFVYLEKGSKNALTAGPSGAFLFEVYSPVRLDYLQKAGVGNIPAESVDIKTTQVPNIKPDQVYDLYDFQFTELASGASSRLVTGKNTQISFLSMEPGALFDRHIHPEEQMMLVLRGGCNEILLDGEQSMAKNDVVLIPGNMVHGADVGPLGCDAIDIFWPARTDYTDKEKARLAAYHAIIPEDAKLELVIDGTKTKPSLTFSEGPKWMNGKVYFSNMYFDQAWSANPKKSSTVEMDPDGTYRNITEGKMQTNGLYPYKNGNLLVCDMIGHRVVEMTTKGQVVKVLADKYDGKSLDGPNDIITDAKGGIYFTDPQFTMEPVKFQPGRCVYYLSPEGKLTRIVEPNAFAMPNGIILSPDGKTLFINNTYDDESWYPVNSDKENFIWAYDVNEDGTISNGRQFAKLFLT
;
A
#
# COMPACT_ATOMS: atom_id res chain seq x y z
N MET A 1 28.67 62.44 23.94
CA MET A 1 28.04 62.35 22.61
C MET A 1 26.92 61.34 22.71
N LYS A 2 25.69 61.75 22.45
CA LYS A 2 24.46 61.00 22.67
C LYS A 2 24.28 59.92 21.58
N PRO A 3 23.76 58.69 21.89
CA PRO A 3 23.31 57.77 20.88
C PRO A 3 21.85 58.07 20.51
N THR A 4 21.59 58.04 19.22
CA THR A 4 20.31 58.32 18.58
C THR A 4 19.40 57.11 18.67
N LEU A 5 18.18 57.27 19.15
CA LEU A 5 17.11 56.30 19.18
C LEU A 5 16.65 55.95 17.75
N ALA A 6 16.60 54.66 17.44
CA ALA A 6 15.82 54.14 16.29
C ALA A 6 14.37 53.97 16.70
N LYS A 7 13.47 54.62 15.95
CA LYS A 7 12.01 54.49 16.10
C LYS A 7 11.56 53.19 15.46
N GLU A 8 10.91 52.36 16.26
CA GLU A 8 10.09 51.25 15.76
C GLU A 8 8.86 51.82 15.03
N ILE A 9 8.70 51.40 13.79
CA ILE A 9 7.50 51.67 12.99
C ILE A 9 6.61 50.42 13.15
N ILE A 10 5.60 50.57 13.96
CA ILE A 10 4.48 49.60 14.06
C ILE A 10 3.57 49.86 12.87
N PHE A 11 3.47 48.91 11.95
CA PHE A 11 2.44 48.87 10.92
C PHE A 11 1.19 48.21 11.50
N PRO A 12 0.04 48.86 11.56
CA PRO A 12 -1.20 48.21 11.86
C PRO A 12 -1.64 47.41 10.61
N GLY A 13 -1.72 46.10 10.74
CA GLY A 13 -2.28 45.24 9.73
C GLY A 13 -3.74 45.62 9.42
N LEU A 14 -3.96 46.12 8.23
CA LEU A 14 -5.28 46.37 7.68
C LEU A 14 -5.85 45.02 7.25
N LEU A 15 -6.77 44.46 8.06
CA LEU A 15 -7.62 43.34 7.68
C LEU A 15 -8.61 43.88 6.64
N ALA A 16 -8.28 43.76 5.35
CA ALA A 16 -9.22 44.10 4.29
C ALA A 16 -10.27 42.99 4.20
N LEU A 17 -11.40 43.21 4.87
CA LEU A 17 -12.61 42.45 4.64
C LEU A 17 -13.16 42.87 3.27
N ILE A 18 -12.86 42.13 2.21
CA ILE A 18 -13.52 42.33 0.92
C ILE A 18 -14.92 41.75 1.04
N LEU A 19 -15.89 42.61 1.37
CA LEU A 19 -17.30 42.30 1.19
C LEU A 19 -17.58 42.33 -0.33
N ILE A 20 -17.64 41.16 -0.94
CA ILE A 20 -18.23 41.04 -2.28
C ILE A 20 -19.74 41.17 -2.10
N ILE A 21 -20.28 42.33 -2.42
CA ILE A 21 -21.72 42.54 -2.51
C ILE A 21 -22.23 41.80 -3.75
N MET A 22 -22.73 40.60 -3.56
CA MET A 22 -23.52 39.91 -4.59
C MET A 22 -24.98 40.38 -4.48
N PRO A 23 -25.62 40.78 -5.61
CA PRO A 23 -27.05 41.09 -5.60
C PRO A 23 -27.81 39.77 -5.74
N GLN A 24 -28.18 39.21 -4.66
CA GLN A 24 -29.35 38.38 -4.36
C GLN A 24 -29.16 37.77 -2.97
N CYS A 25 -30.04 38.08 -2.02
CA CYS A 25 -30.09 37.46 -0.72
C CYS A 25 -30.44 35.97 -0.82
N THR A 26 -29.45 35.13 -1.10
CA THR A 26 -29.53 33.74 -0.70
C THR A 26 -28.96 33.65 0.72
N SER A 27 -29.78 33.30 1.68
CA SER A 27 -29.34 33.07 3.06
C SER A 27 -28.23 32.02 3.04
N THR A 28 -27.09 32.33 3.68
CA THR A 28 -25.98 31.37 3.87
C THR A 28 -26.57 30.05 4.36
N PRO A 29 -26.29 28.92 3.69
CA PRO A 29 -26.79 27.63 4.12
C PRO A 29 -26.49 27.34 5.59
N GLU A 30 -27.38 26.65 6.27
CA GLU A 30 -27.26 26.39 7.70
C GLU A 30 -25.96 25.66 8.06
N TRP A 31 -25.59 24.70 7.24
CA TRP A 31 -24.33 23.97 7.40
C TRP A 31 -23.10 24.89 7.37
N GLN A 32 -23.08 25.92 6.51
CA GLN A 32 -21.95 26.85 6.44
C GLN A 32 -21.84 27.73 7.71
N LYS A 33 -22.94 28.11 8.31
CA LYS A 33 -22.92 28.86 9.57
C LYS A 33 -22.29 28.03 10.68
N LYS A 34 -22.70 26.78 10.80
CA LYS A 34 -22.16 25.83 11.77
C LYS A 34 -20.69 25.53 11.52
N ASN A 35 -20.33 25.31 10.27
CA ASN A 35 -18.95 25.10 9.84
C ASN A 35 -18.01 26.25 10.25
N ASN A 36 -18.44 27.51 10.00
CA ASN A 36 -17.68 28.69 10.38
C ASN A 36 -17.52 28.83 11.91
N GLN A 37 -18.48 28.34 12.69
CA GLN A 37 -18.37 28.26 14.14
C GLN A 37 -17.30 27.25 14.56
N LEU A 38 -17.29 26.04 13.97
CA LEU A 38 -16.33 24.99 14.27
C LEU A 38 -14.91 25.38 13.85
N ILE A 39 -14.73 26.02 12.67
CA ILE A 39 -13.43 26.55 12.23
C ILE A 39 -12.85 27.48 13.29
N ARG A 40 -13.64 28.41 13.83
CA ARG A 40 -13.20 29.32 14.89
C ARG A 40 -12.96 28.61 16.21
N GLN A 41 -13.83 27.69 16.58
CA GLN A 41 -13.71 26.93 17.84
C GLN A 41 -12.43 26.11 17.90
N TYR A 42 -12.04 25.47 16.81
CA TYR A 42 -10.86 24.62 16.73
C TYR A 42 -9.63 25.34 16.13
N SER A 43 -9.75 26.64 15.82
CA SER A 43 -8.68 27.44 15.21
C SER A 43 -8.10 26.81 13.94
N LEU A 44 -8.97 26.21 13.11
CA LEU A 44 -8.53 25.49 11.92
C LEU A 44 -8.08 26.46 10.83
N THR A 45 -6.97 26.09 10.19
CA THR A 45 -6.44 26.78 9.01
C THR A 45 -6.29 25.78 7.87
N GLY A 46 -6.58 26.20 6.66
CA GLY A 46 -6.45 25.37 5.46
C GLY A 46 -5.81 26.16 4.31
N ARG A 47 -5.44 25.43 3.29
CA ARG A 47 -5.00 26.02 2.02
C ARG A 47 -6.15 26.84 1.44
N GLN A 48 -5.83 27.82 0.62
CA GLN A 48 -6.81 28.62 -0.11
C GLN A 48 -6.80 28.24 -1.57
N LEU A 49 -7.96 27.97 -2.14
CA LEU A 49 -8.19 27.88 -3.58
C LEU A 49 -9.03 29.06 -4.02
N THR A 50 -8.56 29.73 -5.05
CA THR A 50 -9.31 30.84 -5.68
C THR A 50 -9.69 30.44 -7.09
N GLY A 51 -10.84 30.92 -7.56
CA GLY A 51 -11.24 30.74 -8.95
C GLY A 51 -11.91 29.42 -9.27
N LEU A 52 -12.37 28.67 -8.27
CA LEU A 52 -13.28 27.55 -8.53
C LEU A 52 -14.59 28.09 -9.14
N PRO A 53 -15.04 27.55 -10.27
CA PRO A 53 -16.27 27.99 -10.89
C PRO A 53 -17.48 27.49 -10.11
N ASP A 54 -18.55 28.28 -10.12
CA ASP A 54 -19.89 27.79 -9.73
C ASP A 54 -20.43 26.89 -10.83
N THR A 55 -20.40 25.59 -10.61
CA THR A 55 -20.88 24.60 -11.60
C THR A 55 -22.40 24.57 -11.72
N LYS A 56 -23.12 25.17 -10.75
CA LYS A 56 -24.59 25.11 -10.62
C LYS A 56 -25.17 23.69 -10.56
N VAL A 57 -24.31 22.70 -10.41
CA VAL A 57 -24.73 21.31 -10.20
C VAL A 57 -25.16 21.14 -8.75
N VAL A 58 -26.35 20.62 -8.57
CA VAL A 58 -26.87 20.27 -7.24
C VAL A 58 -26.58 18.79 -7.01
N SER A 59 -25.81 18.49 -5.97
CA SER A 59 -25.48 17.12 -5.57
C SER A 59 -26.76 16.34 -5.18
N ASN A 60 -26.73 15.01 -5.41
CA ASN A 60 -27.73 14.09 -4.84
C ASN A 60 -27.36 13.62 -3.43
N LEU A 61 -26.20 14.00 -2.94
CA LEU A 61 -25.77 13.77 -1.56
C LEU A 61 -25.96 15.04 -0.73
N GLU A 62 -26.48 14.90 0.48
CA GLU A 62 -26.57 16.01 1.44
C GLU A 62 -25.18 16.27 2.03
N PRO A 63 -24.65 17.51 1.96
CA PRO A 63 -23.35 17.84 2.49
C PRO A 63 -23.18 17.46 3.96
N GLY A 64 -22.09 16.75 4.29
CA GLY A 64 -21.77 16.34 5.66
C GLY A 64 -22.71 15.30 6.26
N LYS A 65 -23.42 14.54 5.42
CA LYS A 65 -24.31 13.46 5.85
C LYS A 65 -23.95 12.15 5.19
N VAL A 66 -23.83 11.12 6.00
CA VAL A 66 -23.60 9.75 5.51
C VAL A 66 -24.86 9.23 4.83
N THR A 67 -24.70 8.68 3.65
CA THR A 67 -25.77 8.10 2.81
C THR A 67 -25.35 6.71 2.37
N SER A 68 -26.22 5.72 2.57
CA SER A 68 -25.97 4.38 2.03
C SER A 68 -26.29 4.33 0.54
N LEU A 69 -25.36 3.85 -0.28
CA LEU A 69 -25.58 3.64 -1.73
C LEU A 69 -26.68 2.62 -2.00
N ASP A 70 -26.99 1.75 -1.06
CA ASP A 70 -28.10 0.79 -1.18
C ASP A 70 -29.46 1.52 -1.24
N SER A 71 -29.53 2.78 -0.75
CA SER A 71 -30.70 3.64 -0.83
C SER A 71 -30.77 4.47 -2.15
N VAL A 72 -29.68 4.51 -2.91
CA VAL A 72 -29.62 5.27 -4.17
C VAL A 72 -30.25 4.46 -5.30
N THR A 73 -31.23 5.06 -5.98
CA THR A 73 -31.93 4.43 -7.07
C THR A 73 -31.00 4.15 -8.27
N ASN A 74 -30.97 2.91 -8.71
CA ASN A 74 -30.25 2.54 -9.91
C ASN A 74 -30.86 3.14 -11.17
N THR A 75 -30.02 3.70 -12.03
CA THR A 75 -30.39 4.26 -13.34
C THR A 75 -29.96 3.32 -14.44
N THR A 76 -30.83 3.03 -15.42
CA THR A 76 -30.42 2.36 -16.65
C THR A 76 -29.81 3.39 -17.60
N LEU A 77 -28.48 3.33 -17.75
CA LEU A 77 -27.76 4.25 -18.65
C LEU A 77 -27.85 3.83 -20.11
N TYR A 78 -27.72 2.54 -20.36
CA TYR A 78 -27.81 1.90 -21.69
C TYR A 78 -28.49 0.52 -21.53
N PRO A 79 -28.98 -0.08 -22.59
CA PRO A 79 -29.47 -1.47 -22.54
C PRO A 79 -28.39 -2.40 -21.99
N GLY A 80 -28.69 -3.15 -20.93
CA GLY A 80 -27.76 -4.02 -20.22
C GLY A 80 -26.77 -3.31 -19.29
N VAL A 81 -26.92 -1.99 -19.04
CA VAL A 81 -26.06 -1.21 -18.12
C VAL A 81 -26.89 -0.53 -17.04
N LYS A 82 -26.72 -0.96 -15.79
CA LYS A 82 -27.27 -0.32 -14.59
C LYS A 82 -26.19 0.44 -13.86
N ALA A 83 -26.53 1.62 -13.37
CA ALA A 83 -25.61 2.49 -12.64
C ALA A 83 -26.20 2.93 -11.31
N THR A 84 -25.43 2.79 -10.23
CA THR A 84 -25.59 3.56 -9.00
C THR A 84 -24.72 4.79 -9.12
N MET A 85 -25.33 5.99 -9.07
CA MET A 85 -24.62 7.24 -9.33
C MET A 85 -24.70 8.18 -8.15
N PHE A 86 -23.58 8.79 -7.82
CA PHE A 86 -23.52 9.88 -6.84
C PHE A 86 -22.56 10.97 -7.34
N TRP A 87 -22.86 12.21 -6.98
CA TRP A 87 -22.09 13.34 -7.52
C TRP A 87 -22.06 14.51 -6.55
N GLY A 88 -20.95 15.24 -6.61
CA GLY A 88 -20.76 16.55 -6.00
C GLY A 88 -20.94 17.68 -7.00
N SER A 89 -20.22 18.77 -6.80
CA SER A 89 -20.26 19.94 -7.67
C SER A 89 -19.42 19.74 -8.93
N GLY A 90 -18.28 19.10 -8.82
CA GLY A 90 -17.28 18.99 -9.90
C GLY A 90 -17.06 17.60 -10.45
N THR A 91 -17.47 16.57 -9.72
CA THR A 91 -17.29 15.16 -10.12
C THR A 91 -18.55 14.33 -9.95
N MET A 92 -18.65 13.30 -10.78
CA MET A 92 -19.67 12.25 -10.68
C MET A 92 -18.96 10.91 -10.59
N ALA A 93 -19.38 10.06 -9.66
CA ALA A 93 -18.98 8.68 -9.56
C ALA A 93 -20.12 7.74 -9.95
N CYS A 94 -19.78 6.65 -10.61
CA CYS A 94 -20.73 5.65 -11.09
C CYS A 94 -20.19 4.25 -10.77
N LEU A 95 -21.01 3.44 -10.10
CA LEU A 95 -20.83 1.99 -10.02
C LEU A 95 -21.70 1.36 -11.10
N LEU A 96 -21.06 0.79 -12.11
CA LEU A 96 -21.74 0.26 -13.31
C LEU A 96 -21.75 -1.26 -13.27
N GLN A 97 -22.94 -1.84 -13.38
CA GLN A 97 -23.12 -3.25 -13.62
C GLN A 97 -23.49 -3.48 -15.09
N LEU A 98 -22.64 -4.19 -15.80
CA LEU A 98 -22.84 -4.56 -17.21
C LEU A 98 -23.22 -6.02 -17.32
N GLU A 99 -24.30 -6.28 -18.02
CA GLU A 99 -24.70 -7.66 -18.37
C GLU A 99 -23.69 -8.30 -19.33
N PRO A 100 -23.62 -9.64 -19.42
CA PRO A 100 -22.71 -10.33 -20.34
C PRO A 100 -22.84 -9.84 -21.78
N ASN A 101 -21.68 -9.58 -22.42
CA ASN A 101 -21.56 -9.14 -23.81
C ASN A 101 -22.27 -7.81 -24.13
N THR A 102 -22.60 -7.02 -23.12
CA THR A 102 -23.19 -5.68 -23.31
C THR A 102 -22.23 -4.79 -24.07
N LYS A 103 -22.76 -4.06 -25.07
CA LYS A 103 -22.02 -3.11 -25.91
C LYS A 103 -22.50 -1.68 -25.67
N ILE A 104 -21.56 -0.81 -25.34
CA ILE A 104 -21.74 0.64 -25.33
C ILE A 104 -21.11 1.16 -26.61
N ALA A 105 -21.92 1.79 -27.46
CA ALA A 105 -21.48 2.34 -28.76
C ALA A 105 -20.43 3.44 -28.57
N GLU A 106 -19.62 3.70 -29.59
CA GLU A 106 -18.64 4.78 -29.57
C GLU A 106 -19.31 6.12 -29.27
N GLU A 107 -18.81 6.81 -28.29
CA GLU A 107 -19.18 8.19 -27.94
C GLU A 107 -17.95 9.08 -27.91
N VAL A 108 -18.14 10.37 -28.12
CA VAL A 108 -17.15 11.41 -27.81
C VAL A 108 -17.39 11.84 -26.37
N LEU A 109 -16.40 11.67 -25.50
CA LEU A 109 -16.55 11.94 -24.08
C LEU A 109 -16.75 13.43 -23.80
N PRO A 110 -17.84 13.83 -23.12
CA PRO A 110 -18.08 15.23 -22.76
C PRO A 110 -17.30 15.66 -21.50
N SER A 111 -16.66 14.72 -20.80
CA SER A 111 -15.94 14.89 -19.54
C SER A 111 -14.69 14.03 -19.54
N ASP A 112 -13.68 14.39 -18.76
CA ASP A 112 -12.63 13.46 -18.38
C ASP A 112 -13.27 12.25 -17.69
N ARG A 113 -12.72 11.05 -17.90
CA ARG A 113 -13.28 9.80 -17.39
C ARG A 113 -12.17 8.89 -16.88
N PHE A 114 -12.33 8.38 -15.69
CA PHE A 114 -11.58 7.23 -15.17
C PHE A 114 -12.47 5.99 -15.25
N VAL A 115 -11.92 4.88 -15.68
CA VAL A 115 -12.61 3.58 -15.74
C VAL A 115 -11.76 2.55 -15.03
N PHE A 116 -12.25 2.02 -13.91
CA PHE A 116 -11.62 0.93 -13.16
C PHE A 116 -12.48 -0.33 -13.33
N VAL A 117 -11.86 -1.43 -13.71
CA VAL A 117 -12.55 -2.73 -13.78
C VAL A 117 -12.45 -3.38 -12.40
N LEU A 118 -13.55 -3.38 -11.64
CA LEU A 118 -13.58 -3.99 -10.30
C LEU A 118 -13.85 -5.49 -10.34
N GLU A 119 -14.65 -5.95 -11.34
CA GLU A 119 -14.90 -7.38 -11.57
C GLU A 119 -15.11 -7.64 -13.06
N GLY A 120 -14.66 -8.83 -13.52
CA GLY A 120 -14.81 -9.26 -14.91
C GLY A 120 -13.79 -8.65 -15.85
N GLU A 121 -14.19 -8.47 -17.10
CA GLU A 121 -13.34 -7.92 -18.15
C GLU A 121 -14.13 -7.05 -19.11
N VAL A 122 -13.45 -6.10 -19.74
CA VAL A 122 -14.01 -5.27 -20.79
C VAL A 122 -13.01 -5.07 -21.93
N ASP A 123 -13.51 -5.14 -23.15
CA ASP A 123 -12.81 -4.66 -24.34
C ASP A 123 -13.22 -3.22 -24.62
N GLN A 124 -12.26 -2.33 -24.78
CA GLN A 124 -12.51 -0.95 -25.15
C GLN A 124 -11.84 -0.61 -26.48
N ILE A 125 -12.45 0.31 -27.21
CA ILE A 125 -11.82 0.99 -28.36
C ILE A 125 -11.63 2.43 -27.93
N ILE A 126 -10.38 2.84 -27.75
CA ILE A 126 -9.99 4.18 -27.31
C ILE A 126 -9.31 4.88 -28.48
N ASN A 127 -9.91 5.96 -28.98
CA ASN A 127 -9.39 6.71 -30.15
C ASN A 127 -9.01 5.80 -31.33
N GLY A 128 -9.80 4.73 -31.55
CA GLY A 128 -9.60 3.73 -32.60
C GLY A 128 -8.65 2.59 -32.25
N SER A 129 -8.00 2.61 -31.07
CA SER A 129 -7.09 1.57 -30.59
C SER A 129 -7.81 0.60 -29.66
N PRO A 130 -7.79 -0.72 -29.93
CA PRO A 130 -8.38 -1.71 -29.05
C PRO A 130 -7.49 -1.95 -27.82
N VAL A 131 -8.10 -2.04 -26.64
CA VAL A 131 -7.48 -2.43 -25.38
C VAL A 131 -8.39 -3.39 -24.62
N ASN A 132 -7.81 -4.38 -23.96
CA ASN A 132 -8.52 -5.26 -23.03
C ASN A 132 -8.14 -4.87 -21.62
N MET A 133 -9.12 -4.82 -20.72
CA MET A 133 -8.95 -4.50 -19.31
C MET A 133 -9.64 -5.55 -18.45
N ILE A 134 -8.97 -6.01 -17.43
CA ILE A 134 -9.44 -7.09 -16.56
C ILE A 134 -9.34 -6.72 -15.08
N SER A 135 -10.15 -7.39 -14.27
CA SER A 135 -9.94 -7.50 -12.84
C SER A 135 -9.63 -8.95 -12.48
N ARG A 136 -8.69 -9.12 -11.59
CA ARG A 136 -8.37 -10.39 -11.00
C ARG A 136 -8.34 -10.22 -9.48
N LYS A 137 -9.27 -10.89 -8.80
CA LYS A 137 -9.19 -10.99 -7.34
C LYS A 137 -8.00 -11.88 -6.99
N ARG A 138 -7.42 -11.65 -5.81
CA ARG A 138 -6.52 -12.63 -5.22
C ARG A 138 -7.36 -13.86 -4.93
N GLU A 139 -7.43 -14.78 -5.88
CA GLU A 139 -7.96 -16.11 -5.60
C GLU A 139 -6.87 -16.84 -4.83
N GLU A 140 -7.23 -17.39 -3.70
CA GLU A 140 -6.51 -18.51 -3.11
C GLU A 140 -7.00 -19.75 -3.86
N PRO A 141 -6.28 -20.23 -4.86
CA PRO A 141 -6.64 -21.48 -5.44
C PRO A 141 -6.22 -22.55 -4.43
N ASP A 142 -6.99 -23.61 -4.30
CA ASP A 142 -6.71 -24.96 -3.80
C ASP A 142 -5.23 -25.40 -3.82
N GLY A 143 -4.31 -24.55 -3.32
CA GLY A 143 -2.94 -24.85 -2.91
C GLY A 143 -1.82 -24.71 -3.93
N THR A 144 -1.99 -24.04 -5.08
CA THR A 144 -0.89 -24.07 -6.03
C THR A 144 -0.31 -22.74 -6.52
N HIS A 145 -1.03 -21.63 -6.61
CA HIS A 145 -0.45 -20.31 -6.94
C HIS A 145 -1.43 -19.20 -6.54
N SER A 146 -1.00 -18.25 -5.71
CA SER A 146 -1.70 -16.99 -5.54
C SER A 146 -1.57 -16.18 -6.84
N ALA A 147 -2.68 -15.96 -7.54
CA ALA A 147 -2.69 -15.00 -8.63
C ALA A 147 -2.45 -13.61 -8.05
N THR A 148 -1.53 -12.83 -8.63
CA THR A 148 -1.36 -11.43 -8.26
C THR A 148 -2.68 -10.69 -8.50
N PRO A 149 -3.24 -9.99 -7.50
CA PRO A 149 -4.45 -9.21 -7.70
C PRO A 149 -4.19 -8.15 -8.77
N ARG A 150 -5.22 -7.84 -9.55
CA ARG A 150 -5.13 -6.88 -10.65
C ARG A 150 -6.43 -6.11 -10.78
N ILE A 151 -6.32 -4.79 -10.90
CA ILE A 151 -7.42 -3.89 -11.22
C ILE A 151 -6.93 -2.98 -12.34
N ASP A 152 -7.30 -3.30 -13.57
CA ASP A 152 -6.97 -2.45 -14.70
C ASP A 152 -7.82 -1.19 -14.67
N PHE A 153 -7.17 -0.07 -14.97
CA PHE A 153 -7.85 1.20 -15.15
C PHE A 153 -7.26 2.02 -16.30
N VAL A 154 -8.05 2.95 -16.82
CA VAL A 154 -7.65 3.91 -17.83
C VAL A 154 -8.20 5.29 -17.50
N TYR A 155 -7.43 6.32 -17.82
CA TYR A 155 -7.87 7.71 -17.81
C TYR A 155 -8.05 8.21 -19.25
N LEU A 156 -9.22 8.75 -19.53
CA LEU A 156 -9.59 9.29 -20.83
C LEU A 156 -9.90 10.77 -20.68
N GLU A 157 -9.28 11.60 -21.51
CA GLU A 157 -9.59 13.04 -21.50
C GLU A 157 -10.90 13.33 -22.25
N LYS A 158 -11.56 14.41 -21.88
CA LYS A 158 -12.67 15.00 -22.59
C LYS A 158 -12.34 15.14 -24.09
N GLY A 159 -13.24 14.72 -24.94
CA GLY A 159 -13.05 14.68 -26.39
C GLY A 159 -12.51 13.37 -26.95
N SER A 160 -12.00 12.46 -26.10
CA SER A 160 -11.64 11.11 -26.53
C SER A 160 -12.84 10.33 -27.02
N LYS A 161 -12.64 9.46 -28.02
CA LYS A 161 -13.64 8.53 -28.50
C LYS A 161 -13.49 7.20 -27.78
N ASN A 162 -14.59 6.71 -27.24
CA ASN A 162 -14.57 5.44 -26.53
C ASN A 162 -15.81 4.59 -26.84
N ALA A 163 -15.57 3.31 -27.10
CA ALA A 163 -16.58 2.25 -27.12
C ALA A 163 -16.17 1.17 -26.15
N LEU A 164 -17.14 0.45 -25.58
CA LEU A 164 -16.87 -0.59 -24.58
C LEU A 164 -17.74 -1.81 -24.83
N THR A 165 -17.17 -2.99 -24.64
CA THR A 165 -17.90 -4.28 -24.66
C THR A 165 -17.54 -5.06 -23.40
N ALA A 166 -18.55 -5.45 -22.62
CA ALA A 166 -18.35 -6.32 -21.46
C ALA A 166 -18.04 -7.75 -21.91
N GLY A 167 -17.21 -8.43 -21.14
CA GLY A 167 -16.86 -9.83 -21.36
C GLY A 167 -18.05 -10.80 -21.20
N PRO A 168 -17.84 -12.10 -21.43
CA PRO A 168 -18.88 -13.12 -21.42
C PRO A 168 -19.54 -13.35 -20.05
N SER A 169 -18.89 -12.91 -18.97
CA SER A 169 -19.44 -12.97 -17.61
C SER A 169 -20.04 -11.63 -17.15
N GLY A 170 -20.04 -10.60 -18.01
CA GLY A 170 -20.36 -9.23 -17.63
C GLY A 170 -19.17 -8.53 -16.99
N ALA A 171 -19.40 -7.33 -16.45
CA ALA A 171 -18.39 -6.56 -15.75
C ALA A 171 -19.01 -5.67 -14.68
N PHE A 172 -18.22 -5.36 -13.64
CA PHE A 172 -18.53 -4.34 -12.65
C PHE A 172 -17.45 -3.28 -12.69
N LEU A 173 -17.83 -2.03 -13.00
CA LEU A 173 -16.92 -0.93 -13.18
C LEU A 173 -17.14 0.15 -12.12
N PHE A 174 -16.06 0.80 -11.72
CA PHE A 174 -16.10 2.07 -11.02
C PHE A 174 -15.60 3.16 -11.98
N GLU A 175 -16.43 4.17 -12.19
CA GLU A 175 -16.10 5.27 -13.09
C GLU A 175 -16.22 6.60 -12.36
N VAL A 176 -15.29 7.52 -12.68
CA VAL A 176 -15.34 8.90 -12.18
C VAL A 176 -15.23 9.85 -13.35
N TYR A 177 -16.10 10.85 -13.36
CA TYR A 177 -16.18 11.87 -14.39
C TYR A 177 -15.93 13.26 -13.84
N SER A 178 -15.20 14.09 -14.58
CA SER A 178 -15.02 15.51 -14.30
C SER A 178 -14.98 16.30 -15.61
N PRO A 179 -15.85 17.30 -15.79
CA PRO A 179 -16.98 17.67 -14.95
C PRO A 179 -18.12 16.63 -14.96
N VAL A 180 -19.13 16.86 -14.13
CA VAL A 180 -20.32 16.00 -14.02
C VAL A 180 -20.99 15.78 -15.37
N ARG A 181 -21.38 14.53 -15.68
CA ARG A 181 -22.11 14.13 -16.90
C ARG A 181 -23.56 14.58 -16.84
N LEU A 182 -23.87 15.70 -17.53
CA LEU A 182 -25.22 16.27 -17.54
C LEU A 182 -26.26 15.37 -18.21
N ASP A 183 -25.85 14.62 -19.22
CA ASP A 183 -26.70 13.61 -19.89
C ASP A 183 -27.05 12.44 -18.94
N TYR A 184 -26.16 12.09 -18.00
CA TYR A 184 -26.43 11.07 -16.98
C TYR A 184 -27.40 11.61 -15.91
N LEU A 185 -27.27 12.89 -15.53
CA LEU A 185 -28.25 13.55 -14.67
C LEU A 185 -29.64 13.51 -15.31
N GLN A 186 -29.74 13.75 -16.62
CA GLN A 186 -31.00 13.67 -17.34
C GLN A 186 -31.59 12.26 -17.30
N LYS A 187 -30.76 11.23 -17.52
CA LYS A 187 -31.20 9.82 -17.43
C LYS A 187 -31.63 9.44 -16.02
N ALA A 188 -31.02 10.04 -14.99
CA ALA A 188 -31.39 9.87 -13.60
C ALA A 188 -32.67 10.63 -13.20
N GLY A 189 -33.27 11.39 -14.12
CA GLY A 189 -34.51 12.13 -13.85
C GLY A 189 -34.31 13.40 -13.04
N VAL A 190 -33.11 13.95 -13.00
CA VAL A 190 -32.82 15.21 -12.30
C VAL A 190 -33.54 16.36 -12.99
N GLY A 191 -34.36 17.09 -12.26
CA GLY A 191 -35.25 18.10 -12.87
C GLY A 191 -34.59 19.44 -13.21
N ASN A 192 -33.53 19.80 -12.52
CA ASN A 192 -32.84 21.09 -12.69
C ASN A 192 -31.36 20.86 -13.05
N ILE A 193 -31.08 20.80 -14.35
CA ILE A 193 -29.75 20.53 -14.88
C ILE A 193 -29.18 21.81 -15.50
N PRO A 194 -27.91 22.19 -15.20
CA PRO A 194 -27.25 23.31 -15.87
C PRO A 194 -27.24 23.12 -17.40
N ALA A 195 -27.23 24.21 -18.16
CA ALA A 195 -27.17 24.16 -19.63
C ALA A 195 -25.84 23.60 -20.13
N GLU A 196 -24.77 23.87 -19.38
CA GLU A 196 -23.40 23.46 -19.73
C GLU A 196 -22.66 22.97 -18.49
N SER A 197 -21.76 22.00 -18.68
CA SER A 197 -20.78 21.62 -17.64
C SER A 197 -19.60 22.58 -17.67
N VAL A 198 -19.05 22.86 -16.49
CA VAL A 198 -17.96 23.82 -16.33
C VAL A 198 -16.68 23.08 -15.95
N ASP A 199 -15.64 23.25 -16.79
CA ASP A 199 -14.30 22.77 -16.48
C ASP A 199 -13.54 23.78 -15.64
N ILE A 200 -12.65 23.27 -14.78
CA ILE A 200 -11.69 24.11 -14.07
C ILE A 200 -10.36 24.19 -14.83
N LYS A 201 -9.68 25.32 -14.69
CA LYS A 201 -8.29 25.42 -15.08
C LYS A 201 -7.41 25.00 -13.91
N THR A 202 -6.69 23.92 -14.06
CA THR A 202 -5.76 23.43 -13.06
C THR A 202 -4.32 23.54 -13.55
N THR A 203 -3.39 23.72 -12.60
CA THR A 203 -1.95 23.59 -12.83
C THR A 203 -1.42 22.23 -12.39
N GLN A 204 -2.31 21.34 -11.98
CA GLN A 204 -1.93 20.01 -11.51
C GLN A 204 -1.34 19.18 -12.66
N VAL A 205 -0.24 18.49 -12.36
CA VAL A 205 0.38 17.54 -13.30
C VAL A 205 -0.15 16.15 -12.96
N PRO A 206 -0.83 15.48 -13.91
CA PRO A 206 -1.27 14.10 -13.72
C PRO A 206 -0.08 13.16 -13.46
N ASN A 207 -0.28 12.14 -12.63
CA ASN A 207 0.70 11.05 -12.48
C ASN A 207 0.44 9.87 -13.43
N ILE A 208 -0.57 9.99 -14.30
CA ILE A 208 -0.94 9.05 -15.35
C ILE A 208 -1.04 9.76 -16.71
N LYS A 209 -0.84 9.01 -17.78
CA LYS A 209 -1.04 9.48 -19.15
C LYS A 209 -2.43 9.10 -19.64
N PRO A 210 -3.10 9.93 -20.43
CA PRO A 210 -4.37 9.54 -21.04
C PRO A 210 -4.19 8.36 -22.01
N ASP A 211 -5.27 7.62 -22.22
CA ASP A 211 -5.39 6.50 -23.17
C ASP A 211 -4.46 5.29 -22.87
N GLN A 212 -3.74 5.31 -21.76
CA GLN A 212 -2.89 4.21 -21.32
C GLN A 212 -3.58 3.39 -20.22
N VAL A 213 -3.55 2.06 -20.36
CA VAL A 213 -4.03 1.13 -19.33
C VAL A 213 -2.95 0.93 -18.28
N TYR A 214 -3.35 0.99 -17.01
CA TYR A 214 -2.54 0.76 -15.83
C TYR A 214 -3.16 -0.32 -14.96
N ASP A 215 -2.34 -1.00 -14.17
CA ASP A 215 -2.80 -1.79 -13.04
C ASP A 215 -2.73 -0.93 -11.76
N LEU A 216 -3.82 -0.87 -11.00
CA LEU A 216 -3.86 -0.11 -9.74
C LEU A 216 -2.80 -0.60 -8.73
N TYR A 217 -2.46 -1.89 -8.78
CA TYR A 217 -1.46 -2.46 -7.86
C TYR A 217 -0.01 -2.06 -8.20
N ASP A 218 0.25 -1.50 -9.39
CA ASP A 218 1.54 -0.90 -9.72
C ASP A 218 1.77 0.44 -8.99
N PHE A 219 0.70 1.07 -8.51
CA PHE A 219 0.77 2.31 -7.73
C PHE A 219 1.10 2.00 -6.28
N GLN A 220 2.24 2.49 -5.82
CA GLN A 220 2.68 2.28 -4.44
C GLN A 220 1.89 3.14 -3.46
N PHE A 221 1.69 2.64 -2.25
CA PHE A 221 1.07 3.42 -1.18
C PHE A 221 1.91 4.63 -0.79
N THR A 222 1.24 5.77 -0.62
CA THR A 222 1.78 7.01 -0.04
C THR A 222 1.10 7.22 1.31
N GLU A 223 1.87 7.36 2.37
CA GLU A 223 1.35 7.66 3.70
C GLU A 223 0.74 9.07 3.72
N LEU A 224 -0.53 9.15 4.07
CA LEU A 224 -1.27 10.42 4.15
C LEU A 224 -1.35 10.93 5.59
N ALA A 225 -1.51 10.01 6.54
CA ALA A 225 -1.49 10.24 7.98
C ALA A 225 -0.98 8.96 8.67
N SER A 226 -0.68 9.02 9.95
CA SER A 226 -0.26 7.84 10.71
C SER A 226 -1.32 6.75 10.66
N GLY A 227 -0.97 5.56 10.18
CA GLY A 227 -1.86 4.43 9.98
C GLY A 227 -2.82 4.57 8.78
N ALA A 228 -2.61 5.55 7.90
CA ALA A 228 -3.44 5.76 6.72
C ALA A 228 -2.57 5.99 5.48
N SER A 229 -2.69 5.11 4.51
CA SER A 229 -1.93 5.14 3.27
C SER A 229 -2.84 4.99 2.06
N SER A 230 -2.45 5.57 0.93
CA SER A 230 -3.26 5.56 -0.28
C SER A 230 -2.46 5.30 -1.55
N ARG A 231 -3.09 4.61 -2.51
CA ARG A 231 -2.67 4.62 -3.90
C ARG A 231 -3.36 5.80 -4.59
N LEU A 232 -2.59 6.76 -5.03
CA LEU A 232 -3.08 8.01 -5.61
C LEU A 232 -3.10 7.91 -7.13
N VAL A 233 -4.27 8.15 -7.73
CA VAL A 233 -4.44 8.26 -9.18
C VAL A 233 -4.89 9.68 -9.47
N THR A 234 -4.00 10.47 -10.07
CA THR A 234 -4.21 11.89 -10.30
C THR A 234 -4.33 12.17 -11.80
N GLY A 235 -5.51 12.59 -12.22
CA GLY A 235 -5.76 13.13 -13.54
C GLY A 235 -5.64 14.65 -13.56
N LYS A 236 -6.15 15.26 -14.61
CA LYS A 236 -6.03 16.70 -14.84
C LYS A 236 -6.78 17.54 -13.80
N ASN A 237 -8.01 17.16 -13.48
CA ASN A 237 -8.89 17.94 -12.60
C ASN A 237 -9.32 17.19 -11.32
N THR A 238 -9.06 15.90 -11.26
CA THR A 238 -9.60 15.02 -10.22
C THR A 238 -8.49 14.10 -9.72
N GLN A 239 -8.48 13.83 -8.44
CA GLN A 239 -7.62 12.82 -7.82
C GLN A 239 -8.49 11.77 -7.15
N ILE A 240 -8.17 10.51 -7.40
CA ILE A 240 -8.79 9.35 -6.77
C ILE A 240 -7.77 8.75 -5.83
N SER A 241 -8.16 8.56 -4.58
CA SER A 241 -7.34 8.02 -3.50
C SER A 241 -7.94 6.69 -3.07
N PHE A 242 -7.25 5.59 -3.36
CA PHE A 242 -7.59 4.27 -2.84
C PHE A 242 -6.94 4.13 -1.47
N LEU A 243 -7.69 4.51 -0.46
CA LEU A 243 -7.25 4.69 0.91
C LEU A 243 -7.38 3.39 1.70
N SER A 244 -6.33 3.01 2.41
CA SER A 244 -6.34 1.94 3.41
C SER A 244 -5.96 2.53 4.77
N MET A 245 -6.80 2.34 5.75
CA MET A 245 -6.64 2.85 7.10
C MET A 245 -6.59 1.70 8.10
N GLU A 246 -5.57 1.72 8.94
CA GLU A 246 -5.37 0.72 9.99
C GLU A 246 -6.40 0.89 11.12
N PRO A 247 -6.66 -0.19 11.90
CA PRO A 247 -7.44 -0.08 13.12
C PRO A 247 -6.89 1.02 14.04
N GLY A 248 -7.76 1.94 14.47
CA GLY A 248 -7.41 3.04 15.35
C GLY A 248 -6.65 4.20 14.67
N ALA A 249 -6.53 4.22 13.35
CA ALA A 249 -6.03 5.39 12.63
C ALA A 249 -6.97 6.59 12.87
N LEU A 250 -6.39 7.77 13.00
CA LEU A 250 -7.12 8.99 13.30
C LEU A 250 -6.74 10.09 12.31
N PHE A 251 -7.73 10.65 11.65
CA PHE A 251 -7.63 11.93 10.99
C PHE A 251 -8.25 13.00 11.89
N ASP A 252 -7.41 13.83 12.49
CA ASP A 252 -7.87 14.96 13.29
C ASP A 252 -8.76 15.90 12.48
N ARG A 253 -9.63 16.67 13.18
CA ARG A 253 -10.46 17.70 12.54
C ARG A 253 -9.60 18.65 11.73
N HIS A 254 -9.90 18.76 10.46
CA HIS A 254 -9.19 19.61 9.52
C HIS A 254 -10.13 20.20 8.46
N ILE A 255 -9.58 21.07 7.64
CA ILE A 255 -10.24 21.61 6.46
C ILE A 255 -9.26 21.59 5.27
N HIS A 256 -9.79 21.38 4.10
CA HIS A 256 -9.10 21.59 2.84
C HIS A 256 -10.07 22.16 1.79
N PRO A 257 -9.57 22.88 0.78
CA PRO A 257 -10.44 23.61 -0.12
C PRO A 257 -11.09 22.74 -1.20
N GLU A 258 -10.60 21.53 -1.39
CA GLU A 258 -11.15 20.59 -2.36
C GLU A 258 -12.47 20.00 -1.85
N GLU A 259 -13.42 19.76 -2.75
CA GLU A 259 -14.56 18.89 -2.52
C GLU A 259 -14.08 17.44 -2.44
N GLN A 260 -14.63 16.66 -1.51
CA GLN A 260 -14.33 15.25 -1.33
C GLN A 260 -15.63 14.44 -1.33
N MET A 261 -15.64 13.32 -2.04
CA MET A 261 -16.61 12.24 -1.84
C MET A 261 -15.87 11.02 -1.36
N MET A 262 -16.22 10.49 -0.20
CA MET A 262 -15.63 9.27 0.37
C MET A 262 -16.63 8.14 0.30
N LEU A 263 -16.22 7.00 -0.28
CA LEU A 263 -16.98 5.75 -0.37
C LEU A 263 -16.25 4.64 0.38
N VAL A 264 -16.87 4.02 1.36
CA VAL A 264 -16.31 2.90 2.11
C VAL A 264 -16.47 1.59 1.34
N LEU A 265 -15.37 0.86 1.15
CA LEU A 265 -15.32 -0.42 0.45
C LEU A 265 -15.31 -1.62 1.41
N ARG A 266 -14.61 -1.49 2.53
CA ARG A 266 -14.42 -2.54 3.54
C ARG A 266 -14.20 -1.95 4.92
N GLY A 267 -14.61 -2.70 5.98
CA GLY A 267 -14.48 -2.23 7.35
C GLY A 267 -15.42 -1.06 7.64
N GLY A 268 -14.93 -0.07 8.37
CA GLY A 268 -15.69 1.14 8.67
C GLY A 268 -14.94 2.13 9.53
N CYS A 269 -15.44 3.35 9.53
CA CYS A 269 -14.95 4.45 10.35
C CYS A 269 -16.11 5.27 10.91
N ASN A 270 -15.83 6.12 11.88
CA ASN A 270 -16.71 7.20 12.31
C ASN A 270 -16.21 8.48 11.66
N GLU A 271 -16.95 9.00 10.70
CA GLU A 271 -16.65 10.30 10.11
C GLU A 271 -17.06 11.42 11.06
N ILE A 272 -16.11 12.28 11.38
CA ILE A 272 -16.29 13.42 12.30
C ILE A 272 -16.77 14.61 11.48
N LEU A 273 -18.05 14.89 11.51
CA LEU A 273 -18.70 15.90 10.68
C LEU A 273 -19.28 17.06 11.51
N LEU A 274 -20.03 17.94 10.86
CA LEU A 274 -20.61 19.14 11.49
C LEU A 274 -21.53 18.83 12.67
N ASP A 275 -22.30 17.75 12.58
CA ASP A 275 -23.31 17.35 13.58
C ASP A 275 -22.78 16.31 14.58
N GLY A 276 -21.47 16.06 14.57
CA GLY A 276 -20.79 15.05 15.37
C GLY A 276 -20.30 13.88 14.55
N GLU A 277 -20.08 12.76 15.19
CA GLU A 277 -19.61 11.55 14.55
C GLU A 277 -20.77 10.80 13.87
N GLN A 278 -20.54 10.36 12.64
CA GLN A 278 -21.46 9.51 11.90
C GLN A 278 -20.72 8.24 11.47
N SER A 279 -21.25 7.09 11.84
CA SER A 279 -20.66 5.80 11.47
C SER A 279 -20.84 5.54 9.99
N MET A 280 -19.78 5.08 9.35
CA MET A 280 -19.75 4.64 7.95
C MET A 280 -19.31 3.17 7.88
N ALA A 281 -20.02 2.40 7.09
CA ALA A 281 -19.75 1.01 6.79
C ALA A 281 -19.64 0.81 5.26
N LYS A 282 -19.37 -0.40 4.82
CA LYS A 282 -19.32 -0.73 3.39
C LYS A 282 -20.56 -0.22 2.65
N ASN A 283 -20.36 0.39 1.49
CA ASN A 283 -21.34 1.03 0.63
C ASN A 283 -21.90 2.38 1.16
N ASP A 284 -21.38 2.90 2.26
CA ASP A 284 -21.72 4.25 2.69
C ASP A 284 -20.84 5.28 2.00
N VAL A 285 -21.45 6.41 1.65
CA VAL A 285 -20.80 7.55 1.00
C VAL A 285 -21.10 8.83 1.75
N VAL A 286 -20.15 9.74 1.78
CA VAL A 286 -20.33 11.10 2.31
C VAL A 286 -19.77 12.13 1.31
N LEU A 287 -20.48 13.25 1.16
CA LEU A 287 -20.01 14.44 0.45
C LEU A 287 -19.50 15.46 1.45
N ILE A 288 -18.27 15.89 1.28
CA ILE A 288 -17.59 16.91 2.07
C ILE A 288 -17.25 18.08 1.15
N PRO A 289 -18.05 19.16 1.14
CA PRO A 289 -17.73 20.35 0.36
C PRO A 289 -16.42 20.99 0.81
N GLY A 290 -15.77 21.68 -0.11
CA GLY A 290 -14.52 22.38 0.20
C GLY A 290 -14.61 23.28 1.43
N ASN A 291 -13.59 23.21 2.28
CA ASN A 291 -13.50 23.89 3.58
C ASN A 291 -14.54 23.46 4.63
N MET A 292 -15.23 22.35 4.47
CA MET A 292 -16.03 21.77 5.54
C MET A 292 -15.11 21.12 6.58
N VAL A 293 -15.37 21.37 7.86
CA VAL A 293 -14.66 20.72 8.98
C VAL A 293 -15.03 19.25 9.01
N HIS A 294 -14.03 18.38 8.93
CA HIS A 294 -14.20 16.94 8.99
C HIS A 294 -12.97 16.25 9.56
N GLY A 295 -13.09 14.96 9.83
CA GLY A 295 -12.06 14.06 10.31
C GLY A 295 -12.60 12.64 10.35
N ALA A 296 -11.77 11.65 10.64
CA ALA A 296 -12.20 10.26 10.71
C ALA A 296 -11.51 9.52 11.87
N ASP A 297 -12.27 8.71 12.58
CA ASP A 297 -11.80 7.76 13.60
C ASP A 297 -12.08 6.34 13.12
N VAL A 298 -11.04 5.55 12.94
CA VAL A 298 -11.14 4.25 12.30
C VAL A 298 -11.38 3.16 13.32
N GLY A 299 -12.44 2.39 13.11
CA GLY A 299 -12.83 1.28 13.98
C GLY A 299 -11.83 0.11 14.02
N PRO A 300 -12.10 -0.90 14.86
CA PRO A 300 -11.17 -1.99 15.15
C PRO A 300 -10.90 -2.93 13.96
N LEU A 301 -11.67 -2.85 12.89
CA LEU A 301 -11.50 -3.67 11.69
C LEU A 301 -10.70 -2.96 10.59
N GLY A 302 -10.26 -1.73 10.84
CA GLY A 302 -9.71 -0.87 9.78
C GLY A 302 -10.79 -0.40 8.81
N CYS A 303 -10.37 0.38 7.81
CA CYS A 303 -11.28 0.87 6.78
C CYS A 303 -10.55 1.03 5.44
N ASP A 304 -11.08 0.42 4.38
CA ASP A 304 -10.67 0.72 3.01
C ASP A 304 -11.75 1.57 2.37
N ALA A 305 -11.33 2.67 1.74
CA ALA A 305 -12.24 3.64 1.13
C ALA A 305 -11.68 4.17 -0.19
N ILE A 306 -12.55 4.76 -0.99
CA ILE A 306 -12.17 5.58 -2.13
C ILE A 306 -12.55 7.02 -1.81
N ASP A 307 -11.55 7.91 -1.84
CA ASP A 307 -11.80 9.35 -1.87
C ASP A 307 -11.69 9.88 -3.29
N ILE A 308 -12.61 10.75 -3.66
CA ILE A 308 -12.62 11.47 -4.92
C ILE A 308 -12.51 12.95 -4.60
N PHE A 309 -11.40 13.57 -4.99
CA PHE A 309 -11.14 15.00 -4.74
C PHE A 309 -11.31 15.83 -5.99
N TRP A 310 -12.00 16.96 -5.85
CA TRP A 310 -12.13 17.96 -6.90
C TRP A 310 -11.91 19.38 -6.34
N PRO A 311 -10.94 20.14 -6.89
CA PRO A 311 -9.86 19.65 -7.77
C PRO A 311 -8.93 18.66 -7.07
N ALA A 312 -7.93 18.16 -7.79
CA ALA A 312 -6.93 17.26 -7.23
C ALA A 312 -6.15 17.92 -6.07
N ARG A 313 -5.89 17.17 -5.01
CA ARG A 313 -5.18 17.64 -3.79
C ARG A 313 -3.68 17.80 -4.03
N THR A 314 -3.19 19.02 -3.96
CA THR A 314 -1.75 19.32 -4.15
C THR A 314 -0.89 18.77 -3.02
N ASP A 315 -1.36 18.82 -1.77
CA ASP A 315 -0.62 18.30 -0.60
C ASP A 315 -0.42 16.78 -0.67
N TYR A 316 -1.37 16.02 -1.20
CA TYR A 316 -1.22 14.58 -1.43
C TYR A 316 -0.24 14.29 -2.57
N THR A 317 -0.34 15.05 -3.65
CA THR A 317 0.63 14.97 -4.76
C THR A 317 2.05 15.30 -4.30
N ASP A 318 2.22 16.27 -3.40
CA ASP A 318 3.53 16.63 -2.87
C ASP A 318 4.10 15.52 -1.95
N LYS A 319 3.26 14.84 -1.16
CA LYS A 319 3.65 13.66 -0.40
C LYS A 319 4.10 12.51 -1.31
N GLU A 320 3.35 12.24 -2.39
CA GLU A 320 3.72 11.23 -3.39
C GLU A 320 5.05 11.55 -4.05
N LYS A 321 5.26 12.80 -4.50
CA LYS A 321 6.54 13.24 -5.07
C LYS A 321 7.70 13.09 -4.08
N ALA A 322 7.50 13.44 -2.81
CA ALA A 322 8.53 13.28 -1.78
C ALA A 322 8.88 11.80 -1.57
N ARG A 323 7.87 10.91 -1.54
CA ARG A 323 8.08 9.46 -1.47
C ARG A 323 8.85 8.94 -2.69
N LEU A 324 8.45 9.34 -3.90
CA LEU A 324 9.13 8.95 -5.14
C LEU A 324 10.58 9.46 -5.17
N ALA A 325 10.83 10.70 -4.75
CA ALA A 325 12.18 11.23 -4.66
C ALA A 325 13.04 10.43 -3.68
N ALA A 326 12.50 10.05 -2.52
CA ALA A 326 13.20 9.20 -1.56
C ALA A 326 13.49 7.80 -2.13
N TYR A 327 12.54 7.21 -2.86
CA TYR A 327 12.72 5.94 -3.55
C TYR A 327 13.81 6.01 -4.63
N HIS A 328 13.77 7.03 -5.49
CA HIS A 328 14.74 7.20 -6.58
C HIS A 328 16.13 7.67 -6.10
N ALA A 329 16.25 8.13 -4.86
CA ALA A 329 17.56 8.31 -4.24
C ALA A 329 18.30 6.96 -4.00
N ILE A 330 17.56 5.84 -3.97
CA ILE A 330 18.11 4.50 -3.77
C ILE A 330 18.11 3.72 -5.09
N ILE A 331 16.99 3.76 -5.83
CA ILE A 331 16.81 3.04 -7.10
C ILE A 331 16.61 4.09 -8.20
N PRO A 332 17.53 4.20 -9.19
CA PRO A 332 17.37 5.15 -10.29
C PRO A 332 16.01 5.02 -11.00
N GLU A 333 15.48 6.12 -11.51
CA GLU A 333 14.17 6.17 -12.15
C GLU A 333 14.07 5.27 -13.41
N ASP A 334 15.19 5.11 -14.11
CA ASP A 334 15.32 4.26 -15.30
C ASP A 334 15.74 2.82 -14.99
N ALA A 335 15.90 2.45 -13.71
CA ALA A 335 16.23 1.10 -13.31
C ALA A 335 15.15 0.11 -13.75
N LYS A 336 15.61 -1.02 -14.29
CA LYS A 336 14.75 -2.12 -14.74
C LYS A 336 15.12 -3.40 -14.03
N LEU A 337 14.10 -4.20 -13.73
CA LEU A 337 14.35 -5.58 -13.32
C LEU A 337 14.82 -6.39 -14.50
N GLU A 338 15.97 -7.03 -14.34
CA GLU A 338 16.55 -7.92 -15.35
C GLU A 338 16.49 -9.37 -14.86
N LEU A 339 15.98 -10.25 -15.70
CA LEU A 339 16.01 -11.69 -15.42
C LEU A 339 17.42 -12.21 -15.66
N VAL A 340 18.19 -12.37 -14.59
CA VAL A 340 19.57 -12.88 -14.65
C VAL A 340 19.59 -14.40 -14.90
N ILE A 341 18.68 -15.15 -14.24
CA ILE A 341 18.61 -16.60 -14.37
C ILE A 341 17.16 -17.11 -14.23
N ASP A 342 16.74 -18.00 -15.12
CA ASP A 342 15.48 -18.71 -15.01
C ASP A 342 15.71 -20.05 -14.29
N GLY A 343 15.35 -20.09 -13.01
CA GLY A 343 15.57 -21.26 -12.15
C GLY A 343 14.89 -22.53 -12.63
N THR A 344 13.80 -22.42 -13.42
CA THR A 344 13.10 -23.58 -13.98
C THR A 344 13.92 -24.28 -15.09
N LYS A 345 14.84 -23.56 -15.72
CA LYS A 345 15.72 -24.05 -16.78
C LYS A 345 17.09 -24.52 -16.28
N THR A 346 17.37 -24.36 -14.99
CA THR A 346 18.65 -24.78 -14.39
C THR A 346 18.66 -26.29 -14.05
N LYS A 347 19.84 -26.84 -13.81
CA LYS A 347 20.02 -28.25 -13.40
C LYS A 347 21.04 -28.33 -12.25
N PRO A 348 20.62 -28.69 -11.02
CA PRO A 348 19.24 -28.87 -10.59
C PRO A 348 18.42 -27.57 -10.69
N SER A 349 17.09 -27.67 -10.71
CA SER A 349 16.21 -26.49 -10.71
C SER A 349 16.43 -25.65 -9.47
N LEU A 350 16.48 -24.33 -9.63
CA LEU A 350 16.46 -23.37 -8.52
C LEU A 350 14.99 -23.11 -8.16
N THR A 351 14.51 -23.78 -7.12
CA THR A 351 13.07 -23.82 -6.80
C THR A 351 12.69 -22.89 -5.66
N PHE A 352 13.54 -22.81 -4.64
CA PHE A 352 13.27 -21.99 -3.47
C PHE A 352 14.58 -21.35 -3.00
N SER A 353 14.81 -20.14 -3.49
CA SER A 353 16.06 -19.39 -3.24
C SER A 353 15.94 -18.53 -1.99
N GLU A 354 16.89 -18.66 -1.07
CA GLU A 354 16.91 -17.97 0.22
C GLU A 354 18.28 -17.40 0.56
N GLY A 355 18.29 -16.43 1.48
CA GLY A 355 19.45 -15.83 2.10
C GLY A 355 20.50 -15.26 1.15
N PRO A 356 20.13 -14.51 0.07
CA PRO A 356 21.10 -14.00 -0.89
C PRO A 356 22.07 -13.01 -0.25
N LYS A 357 23.36 -13.19 -0.50
CA LYS A 357 24.43 -12.28 -0.03
C LYS A 357 25.46 -12.04 -1.12
N TRP A 358 25.84 -10.78 -1.24
CA TRP A 358 26.94 -10.37 -2.10
C TRP A 358 28.28 -10.51 -1.39
N MET A 359 29.24 -11.18 -1.98
CA MET A 359 30.59 -11.31 -1.47
C MET A 359 31.59 -11.57 -2.61
N ASN A 360 32.68 -10.82 -2.64
CA ASN A 360 33.79 -11.01 -3.58
C ASN A 360 33.36 -10.99 -5.07
N GLY A 361 32.41 -10.11 -5.43
CA GLY A 361 31.93 -9.99 -6.82
C GLY A 361 30.90 -11.02 -7.25
N LYS A 362 30.39 -11.83 -6.33
CA LYS A 362 29.42 -12.90 -6.56
C LYS A 362 28.24 -12.85 -5.61
N VAL A 363 27.13 -13.44 -6.03
CA VAL A 363 25.96 -13.69 -5.16
C VAL A 363 26.02 -15.12 -4.65
N TYR A 364 25.87 -15.28 -3.35
CA TYR A 364 25.71 -16.57 -2.68
C TYR A 364 24.29 -16.66 -2.16
N PHE A 365 23.62 -17.78 -2.40
CA PHE A 365 22.28 -18.03 -1.90
C PHE A 365 22.02 -19.51 -1.70
N SER A 366 21.06 -19.84 -0.87
CA SER A 366 20.59 -21.20 -0.66
C SER A 366 19.53 -21.55 -1.69
N ASN A 367 19.61 -22.73 -2.31
CA ASN A 367 18.54 -23.32 -3.09
C ASN A 367 17.98 -24.48 -2.30
N MET A 368 16.88 -24.24 -1.61
CA MET A 368 16.19 -25.26 -0.82
C MET A 368 15.23 -26.05 -1.68
N TYR A 369 15.12 -27.32 -1.41
CA TYR A 369 14.13 -28.18 -2.02
C TYR A 369 13.21 -28.78 -0.95
N PHE A 370 11.93 -28.58 -1.12
CA PHE A 370 10.87 -29.20 -0.32
C PHE A 370 10.03 -30.10 -1.23
N ASP A 371 9.49 -31.19 -0.69
CA ASP A 371 8.52 -32.00 -1.40
C ASP A 371 7.09 -31.38 -1.30
N GLN A 372 6.11 -32.04 -1.88
CA GLN A 372 4.71 -31.59 -1.85
C GLN A 372 4.11 -31.51 -0.44
N ALA A 373 4.71 -32.19 0.54
CA ALA A 373 4.32 -32.15 1.93
C ALA A 373 5.17 -31.16 2.75
N TRP A 374 5.90 -30.28 2.06
CA TRP A 374 6.83 -29.33 2.68
C TRP A 374 7.95 -29.96 3.51
N SER A 375 8.25 -31.24 3.26
CA SER A 375 9.39 -31.90 3.92
C SER A 375 10.69 -31.53 3.23
N ALA A 376 11.69 -31.14 4.02
CA ALA A 376 13.01 -30.77 3.53
C ALA A 376 13.71 -31.93 2.83
N ASN A 377 14.34 -31.68 1.68
CA ASN A 377 15.12 -32.70 0.97
C ASN A 377 16.55 -32.22 0.72
N PRO A 378 17.49 -32.47 1.65
CA PRO A 378 18.88 -32.04 1.53
C PRO A 378 19.60 -32.63 0.32
N LYS A 379 19.20 -33.80 -0.16
CA LYS A 379 19.84 -34.44 -1.35
C LYS A 379 19.61 -33.69 -2.64
N LYS A 380 18.58 -32.82 -2.67
CA LYS A 380 18.26 -31.94 -3.80
C LYS A 380 18.59 -30.48 -3.54
N SER A 381 18.93 -30.13 -2.30
CA SER A 381 19.26 -28.78 -1.88
C SER A 381 20.75 -28.46 -2.10
N SER A 382 21.07 -27.19 -2.27
CA SER A 382 22.45 -26.73 -2.45
C SER A 382 22.60 -25.28 -1.95
N THR A 383 23.84 -24.90 -1.63
CA THR A 383 24.25 -23.50 -1.65
C THR A 383 24.77 -23.18 -3.04
N VAL A 384 24.38 -22.06 -3.58
CA VAL A 384 24.74 -21.63 -4.94
C VAL A 384 25.67 -20.43 -4.86
N GLU A 385 26.71 -20.44 -5.69
CA GLU A 385 27.54 -19.29 -6.03
C GLU A 385 27.20 -18.88 -7.45
N MET A 386 26.87 -17.61 -7.67
CA MET A 386 26.46 -17.08 -8.96
C MET A 386 27.23 -15.80 -9.31
N ASP A 387 27.71 -15.73 -10.52
CA ASP A 387 28.28 -14.52 -11.10
C ASP A 387 27.18 -13.56 -11.58
N PRO A 388 27.47 -12.25 -11.75
CA PRO A 388 26.47 -11.28 -12.21
C PRO A 388 25.83 -11.57 -13.56
N ASP A 389 26.49 -12.36 -14.41
CA ASP A 389 25.98 -12.79 -15.72
C ASP A 389 25.04 -14.01 -15.65
N GLY A 390 24.76 -14.51 -14.43
CA GLY A 390 23.93 -15.69 -14.22
C GLY A 390 24.66 -17.04 -14.30
N THR A 391 25.98 -17.06 -14.58
CA THR A 391 26.77 -18.28 -14.47
C THR A 391 26.84 -18.71 -13.00
N TYR A 392 26.51 -19.96 -12.70
CA TYR A 392 26.42 -20.44 -11.32
C TYR A 392 27.04 -21.81 -11.12
N ARG A 393 27.36 -22.13 -9.87
CA ARG A 393 27.74 -23.48 -9.43
C ARG A 393 27.13 -23.83 -8.08
N ASN A 394 26.81 -25.09 -7.89
CA ASN A 394 26.36 -25.62 -6.60
C ASN A 394 27.58 -25.99 -5.76
N ILE A 395 27.66 -25.53 -4.52
CA ILE A 395 28.81 -25.75 -3.62
C ILE A 395 28.55 -26.78 -2.50
N THR A 396 27.28 -27.02 -2.12
CA THR A 396 26.92 -27.98 -1.07
C THR A 396 25.96 -29.08 -1.53
N GLU A 397 25.88 -29.32 -2.82
CA GLU A 397 24.92 -30.24 -3.44
C GLU A 397 24.79 -31.57 -2.69
N GLY A 398 23.56 -31.87 -2.23
CA GLY A 398 23.23 -33.14 -1.57
C GLY A 398 23.79 -33.33 -0.16
N LYS A 399 24.42 -32.34 0.46
CA LYS A 399 25.11 -32.50 1.75
C LYS A 399 24.41 -31.85 2.92
N MET A 400 23.72 -30.72 2.69
CA MET A 400 23.01 -29.96 3.70
C MET A 400 21.87 -29.18 3.06
N GLN A 401 20.95 -28.73 3.89
CA GLN A 401 19.95 -27.75 3.49
C GLN A 401 20.25 -26.43 4.20
N THR A 402 20.96 -25.58 3.48
CA THR A 402 21.29 -24.25 3.97
C THR A 402 20.08 -23.33 3.80
N ASN A 403 19.97 -22.32 4.68
CA ASN A 403 18.99 -21.25 4.61
C ASN A 403 19.71 -19.90 4.59
N GLY A 404 19.69 -19.10 5.65
CA GLY A 404 20.40 -17.84 5.70
C GLY A 404 21.92 -17.98 5.55
N LEU A 405 22.50 -17.06 4.82
CA LEU A 405 23.93 -16.94 4.60
C LEU A 405 24.41 -15.55 5.01
N TYR A 406 25.68 -15.42 5.42
CA TYR A 406 26.29 -14.10 5.62
C TYR A 406 27.81 -14.16 5.32
N PRO A 407 28.40 -13.12 4.73
CA PRO A 407 29.84 -13.01 4.58
C PRO A 407 30.56 -13.09 5.94
N TYR A 408 31.62 -13.87 6.03
CA TYR A 408 32.36 -14.07 7.26
C TYR A 408 33.86 -13.94 7.08
N LYS A 409 34.59 -14.15 8.18
CA LYS A 409 36.06 -14.02 8.26
C LYS A 409 36.74 -14.85 7.16
N ASN A 410 37.89 -14.38 6.68
CA ASN A 410 38.74 -15.09 5.72
C ASN A 410 38.06 -15.43 4.37
N GLY A 411 37.01 -14.70 3.98
CA GLY A 411 36.26 -15.00 2.76
C GLY A 411 35.37 -16.23 2.86
N ASN A 412 35.10 -16.72 4.06
CA ASN A 412 34.14 -17.78 4.34
C ASN A 412 32.71 -17.24 4.43
N LEU A 413 31.75 -18.13 4.57
CA LEU A 413 30.35 -17.85 4.82
C LEU A 413 29.95 -18.32 6.22
N LEU A 414 29.12 -17.54 6.90
CA LEU A 414 28.23 -18.04 7.94
C LEU A 414 27.05 -18.69 7.27
N VAL A 415 26.58 -19.80 7.79
CA VAL A 415 25.50 -20.58 7.19
C VAL A 415 24.59 -21.13 8.27
N CYS A 416 23.30 -20.88 8.13
CA CYS A 416 22.26 -21.62 8.81
C CYS A 416 22.05 -22.97 8.11
N ASP A 417 22.54 -24.06 8.70
CA ASP A 417 22.26 -25.44 8.26
C ASP A 417 20.99 -25.91 8.95
N MET A 418 19.85 -25.64 8.32
CA MET A 418 18.51 -25.76 8.91
C MET A 418 18.25 -27.19 9.41
N ILE A 419 18.41 -28.21 8.57
CA ILE A 419 18.20 -29.60 8.95
C ILE A 419 19.36 -30.23 9.68
N GLY A 420 20.53 -29.60 9.65
CA GLY A 420 21.67 -29.94 10.50
C GLY A 420 21.55 -29.37 11.91
N HIS A 421 20.49 -28.58 12.19
CA HIS A 421 20.21 -27.95 13.47
C HIS A 421 21.38 -27.12 14.03
N ARG A 422 22.08 -26.38 13.13
CA ARG A 422 23.32 -25.71 13.51
C ARG A 422 23.62 -24.46 12.68
N VAL A 423 24.42 -23.59 13.26
CA VAL A 423 25.10 -22.49 12.57
C VAL A 423 26.57 -22.87 12.36
N VAL A 424 27.06 -22.73 11.15
CA VAL A 424 28.42 -23.12 10.80
C VAL A 424 29.19 -22.02 10.07
N GLU A 425 30.52 -22.04 10.20
CA GLU A 425 31.44 -21.40 9.29
C GLU A 425 31.76 -22.37 8.15
N MET A 426 31.59 -21.93 6.91
CA MET A 426 31.78 -22.74 5.71
C MET A 426 32.64 -21.99 4.67
N THR A 427 33.53 -22.70 4.02
CA THR A 427 34.26 -22.13 2.86
C THR A 427 33.35 -21.98 1.65
N THR A 428 33.72 -21.12 0.70
CA THR A 428 33.03 -21.01 -0.59
C THR A 428 33.14 -22.27 -1.47
N LYS A 429 33.84 -23.30 -0.98
CA LYS A 429 33.91 -24.64 -1.62
C LYS A 429 32.98 -25.65 -0.93
N GLY A 430 32.15 -25.22 0.02
CA GLY A 430 31.19 -26.05 0.72
C GLY A 430 31.78 -26.93 1.84
N GLN A 431 32.96 -26.60 2.32
CA GLN A 431 33.61 -27.32 3.43
C GLN A 431 33.26 -26.62 4.75
N VAL A 432 32.63 -27.33 5.68
CA VAL A 432 32.41 -26.85 7.05
C VAL A 432 33.75 -26.72 7.76
N VAL A 433 34.10 -25.51 8.17
CA VAL A 433 35.32 -25.19 8.91
C VAL A 433 35.11 -25.42 10.40
N LYS A 434 33.96 -24.93 10.91
CA LYS A 434 33.63 -24.97 12.31
C LYS A 434 32.12 -24.96 12.53
N VAL A 435 31.63 -25.73 13.50
CA VAL A 435 30.28 -25.56 14.08
C VAL A 435 30.38 -24.47 15.13
N LEU A 436 29.60 -23.42 14.96
CA LEU A 436 29.59 -22.25 15.83
C LEU A 436 28.52 -22.33 16.92
N ALA A 437 27.33 -22.85 16.56
CA ALA A 437 26.24 -23.13 17.49
C ALA A 437 25.44 -24.33 16.98
N ASP A 438 25.10 -25.28 17.84
CA ASP A 438 24.24 -26.43 17.54
C ASP A 438 23.28 -26.75 18.70
N LYS A 439 23.48 -26.14 19.87
CA LYS A 439 22.71 -26.38 21.08
C LYS A 439 22.52 -25.10 21.87
N TYR A 440 21.36 -24.99 22.51
CA TYR A 440 21.10 -24.02 23.57
C TYR A 440 20.51 -24.74 24.78
N ASP A 441 21.07 -24.50 25.97
CA ASP A 441 20.68 -25.14 27.23
C ASP A 441 20.64 -26.68 27.11
N GLY A 442 21.65 -27.23 26.46
CA GLY A 442 21.85 -28.70 26.30
C GLY A 442 20.95 -29.35 25.25
N LYS A 443 20.00 -28.62 24.64
CA LYS A 443 19.08 -29.10 23.57
C LYS A 443 19.53 -28.59 22.23
N SER A 444 19.30 -29.37 21.16
CA SER A 444 19.57 -28.93 19.79
C SER A 444 18.79 -27.67 19.43
N LEU A 445 19.31 -26.88 18.51
CA LEU A 445 18.54 -25.86 17.82
C LEU A 445 17.45 -26.54 16.97
N ASP A 446 16.38 -25.79 16.63
CA ASP A 446 15.27 -26.38 15.87
C ASP A 446 15.49 -26.31 14.36
N GLY A 447 15.94 -25.21 13.82
CA GLY A 447 16.22 -25.03 12.40
C GLY A 447 16.59 -23.58 12.11
N PRO A 448 17.86 -23.19 12.35
CA PRO A 448 18.32 -21.83 12.11
C PRO A 448 17.96 -21.36 10.71
N ASN A 449 17.42 -20.10 10.60
CA ASN A 449 16.88 -19.58 9.37
C ASN A 449 17.74 -18.45 8.79
N ASP A 450 17.72 -17.24 9.35
CA ASP A 450 18.52 -16.13 8.83
C ASP A 450 19.56 -15.64 9.83
N ILE A 451 20.60 -14.96 9.34
CA ILE A 451 21.83 -14.72 10.11
C ILE A 451 22.52 -13.42 9.69
N ILE A 452 23.08 -12.70 10.67
CA ILE A 452 23.89 -11.50 10.46
C ILE A 452 24.98 -11.38 11.54
N THR A 453 26.06 -10.64 11.24
CA THR A 453 27.09 -10.30 12.24
C THR A 453 27.04 -8.83 12.65
N ASP A 454 27.40 -8.54 13.89
CA ASP A 454 27.74 -7.19 14.32
C ASP A 454 29.21 -6.82 14.02
N ALA A 455 29.55 -5.56 14.24
CA ALA A 455 30.91 -5.06 14.02
C ALA A 455 31.96 -5.64 14.99
N LYS A 456 31.52 -6.21 16.12
CA LYS A 456 32.40 -6.87 17.12
C LYS A 456 32.67 -8.33 16.78
N GLY A 457 31.94 -8.89 15.81
CA GLY A 457 32.02 -10.29 15.37
C GLY A 457 31.05 -11.20 16.13
N GLY A 458 30.09 -10.64 16.84
CA GLY A 458 28.93 -11.35 17.36
C GLY A 458 27.97 -11.73 16.24
N ILE A 459 27.17 -12.76 16.45
CA ILE A 459 26.31 -13.36 15.43
C ILE A 459 24.87 -13.41 15.95
N TYR A 460 23.95 -12.80 15.21
CA TYR A 460 22.51 -12.91 15.43
C TYR A 460 21.92 -13.90 14.45
N PHE A 461 21.02 -14.76 14.89
CA PHE A 461 20.28 -15.66 14.02
C PHE A 461 18.89 -16.00 14.55
N THR A 462 17.97 -16.28 13.65
CA THR A 462 16.61 -16.71 13.94
C THR A 462 16.50 -18.23 13.92
N ASP A 463 15.64 -18.81 14.75
CA ASP A 463 15.36 -20.24 14.87
C ASP A 463 13.84 -20.48 14.96
N PRO A 464 13.12 -20.36 13.82
CA PRO A 464 11.66 -20.26 13.78
C PRO A 464 10.89 -21.57 13.84
N GLN A 465 11.56 -22.72 13.94
CA GLN A 465 10.90 -24.04 13.93
C GLN A 465 10.05 -24.31 12.66
N PHE A 466 10.53 -23.92 11.48
CA PHE A 466 9.82 -24.15 10.21
C PHE A 466 9.64 -25.63 9.84
N THR A 467 10.40 -26.53 10.43
CA THR A 467 10.35 -27.93 10.02
C THR A 467 9.02 -28.57 10.43
N MET A 468 8.41 -29.32 9.52
CA MET A 468 7.26 -30.16 9.78
C MET A 468 7.60 -31.38 10.65
N GLU A 469 8.85 -31.53 11.06
CA GLU A 469 9.27 -32.63 11.92
C GLU A 469 8.54 -32.56 13.27
N PRO A 470 8.06 -33.71 13.74
CA PRO A 470 7.26 -33.75 14.98
C PRO A 470 8.07 -33.46 16.23
N VAL A 471 9.40 -33.50 16.14
CA VAL A 471 10.30 -33.28 17.29
C VAL A 471 10.74 -31.82 17.31
N LYS A 472 10.35 -31.10 18.35
CA LYS A 472 10.82 -29.76 18.67
C LYS A 472 11.79 -29.84 19.84
N PHE A 473 12.98 -29.26 19.70
CA PHE A 473 14.02 -29.30 20.71
C PHE A 473 13.93 -28.14 21.68
N GLN A 474 13.67 -26.93 21.14
CA GLN A 474 13.55 -25.71 21.94
C GLN A 474 12.09 -25.48 22.38
N PRO A 475 11.85 -24.69 23.44
CA PRO A 475 10.51 -24.49 24.00
C PRO A 475 9.59 -23.66 23.07
N GLY A 476 10.11 -23.10 22.00
CA GLY A 476 9.37 -22.30 21.04
C GLY A 476 10.30 -21.65 20.03
N ARG A 477 9.73 -20.79 19.19
CA ARG A 477 10.45 -20.02 18.19
C ARG A 477 11.34 -19.00 18.86
N CYS A 478 12.62 -18.98 18.51
CA CYS A 478 13.66 -18.22 19.23
C CYS A 478 14.46 -17.34 18.29
N VAL A 479 15.12 -16.35 18.89
CA VAL A 479 16.18 -15.56 18.28
C VAL A 479 17.38 -15.57 19.21
N TYR A 480 18.56 -15.75 18.67
CA TYR A 480 19.79 -15.94 19.44
C TYR A 480 20.88 -14.92 19.08
N TYR A 481 21.72 -14.64 20.04
CA TYR A 481 22.99 -13.96 19.88
C TYR A 481 24.14 -14.84 20.36
N LEU A 482 25.09 -15.09 19.49
CA LEU A 482 26.36 -15.75 19.81
C LEU A 482 27.44 -14.68 19.93
N SER A 483 27.95 -14.47 21.15
CA SER A 483 29.00 -13.48 21.37
C SER A 483 30.33 -13.88 20.71
N PRO A 484 31.27 -12.93 20.48
CA PRO A 484 32.61 -13.24 19.93
C PRO A 484 33.39 -14.26 20.74
N GLU A 485 33.11 -14.36 22.03
CA GLU A 485 33.73 -15.31 22.98
C GLU A 485 33.08 -16.70 22.93
N GLY A 486 32.02 -16.86 22.18
CA GLY A 486 31.32 -18.14 21.98
C GLY A 486 30.18 -18.40 22.98
N LYS A 487 29.71 -17.38 23.71
CA LYS A 487 28.53 -17.52 24.56
C LYS A 487 27.25 -17.34 23.73
N LEU A 488 26.41 -18.38 23.68
CA LEU A 488 25.10 -18.32 23.05
C LEU A 488 24.06 -17.82 24.06
N THR A 489 23.30 -16.80 23.69
CA THR A 489 22.25 -16.18 24.52
C THR A 489 20.96 -16.12 23.70
N ARG A 490 19.83 -16.58 24.24
CA ARG A 490 18.51 -16.32 23.66
C ARG A 490 18.12 -14.88 23.99
N ILE A 491 17.87 -14.08 22.96
CA ILE A 491 17.62 -12.64 23.11
C ILE A 491 16.15 -12.26 22.97
N VAL A 492 15.31 -13.19 22.53
CA VAL A 492 13.85 -13.03 22.47
C VAL A 492 13.21 -14.22 23.16
N GLU A 493 12.17 -13.97 23.96
CA GLU A 493 11.42 -15.04 24.63
C GLU A 493 10.77 -15.99 23.63
N PRO A 494 10.66 -17.30 23.94
CA PRO A 494 10.05 -18.26 23.06
C PRO A 494 8.63 -17.85 22.64
N ASN A 495 8.35 -17.91 21.35
CA ASN A 495 7.05 -17.55 20.79
C ASN A 495 6.65 -16.08 20.98
N ALA A 496 7.61 -15.17 21.23
CA ALA A 496 7.36 -13.74 21.18
C ALA A 496 6.98 -13.26 19.75
N PHE A 497 7.40 -14.03 18.75
CA PHE A 497 7.00 -13.88 17.34
C PHE A 497 6.19 -15.08 16.89
N ALA A 498 5.26 -14.87 15.93
CA ALA A 498 4.59 -15.97 15.27
C ALA A 498 5.61 -16.78 14.45
N MET A 499 6.52 -16.10 13.73
CA MET A 499 7.56 -16.76 12.91
C MET A 499 8.74 -15.79 12.67
N PRO A 500 9.76 -15.72 13.54
CA PRO A 500 10.93 -14.88 13.30
C PRO A 500 11.69 -15.43 12.09
N ASN A 501 11.81 -14.64 11.04
CA ASN A 501 12.43 -15.03 9.78
C ASN A 501 13.67 -14.17 9.49
N GLY A 502 13.57 -13.15 8.63
CA GLY A 502 14.69 -12.28 8.29
C GLY A 502 15.20 -11.47 9.48
N ILE A 503 16.52 -11.27 9.55
CA ILE A 503 17.19 -10.52 10.58
C ILE A 503 18.28 -9.62 9.98
N ILE A 504 18.31 -8.33 10.37
CA ILE A 504 19.30 -7.38 9.89
C ILE A 504 19.61 -6.30 10.92
N LEU A 505 20.84 -5.79 10.91
CA LEU A 505 21.26 -4.63 11.69
C LEU A 505 21.15 -3.35 10.88
N SER A 506 20.84 -2.24 11.54
CA SER A 506 21.03 -0.91 10.97
C SER A 506 22.50 -0.69 10.59
N PRO A 507 22.80 0.22 9.63
CA PRO A 507 24.19 0.49 9.22
C PRO A 507 25.12 0.92 10.35
N ASP A 508 24.58 1.56 11.39
CA ASP A 508 25.33 1.97 12.58
C ASP A 508 25.42 0.88 13.66
N GLY A 509 24.79 -0.28 13.43
CA GLY A 509 24.78 -1.43 14.33
C GLY A 509 23.98 -1.23 15.62
N LYS A 510 23.19 -0.16 15.74
CA LYS A 510 22.48 0.17 16.99
C LYS A 510 21.05 -0.37 17.05
N THR A 511 20.50 -0.76 15.91
CA THR A 511 19.14 -1.30 15.83
C THR A 511 19.17 -2.65 15.13
N LEU A 512 18.54 -3.64 15.75
CA LEU A 512 18.30 -4.96 15.17
C LEU A 512 16.86 -5.01 14.68
N PHE A 513 16.68 -5.32 13.40
CA PHE A 513 15.37 -5.55 12.81
C PHE A 513 15.12 -7.04 12.66
N ILE A 514 13.92 -7.48 13.05
CA ILE A 514 13.48 -8.86 12.92
C ILE A 514 12.15 -8.87 12.20
N ASN A 515 12.10 -9.58 11.08
CA ASN A 515 10.87 -9.80 10.33
C ASN A 515 10.07 -10.93 11.00
N ASN A 516 8.80 -10.67 11.27
CA ASN A 516 7.84 -11.68 11.69
C ASN A 516 7.00 -12.08 10.47
N THR A 517 7.27 -13.26 9.94
CA THR A 517 6.52 -13.81 8.81
C THR A 517 5.37 -14.64 9.36
N TYR A 518 4.13 -14.29 8.99
CA TYR A 518 2.96 -15.11 9.25
C TYR A 518 2.60 -15.86 7.97
N ASP A 519 2.34 -17.15 8.11
CA ASP A 519 2.19 -18.00 6.93
C ASP A 519 0.84 -18.74 6.89
N ASP A 520 0.31 -19.27 7.98
CA ASP A 520 -0.91 -20.05 7.94
C ASP A 520 -1.51 -20.27 9.34
N GLU A 521 -2.83 -20.09 9.45
CA GLU A 521 -3.61 -20.38 10.67
C GLU A 521 -3.49 -21.84 11.14
N SER A 522 -3.19 -22.76 10.25
CA SER A 522 -3.10 -24.20 10.56
C SER A 522 -1.89 -24.57 11.40
N TRP A 523 -0.85 -23.73 11.44
CA TRP A 523 0.44 -24.06 12.05
C TRP A 523 0.63 -23.55 13.46
N TYR A 524 -0.11 -22.51 13.82
CA TYR A 524 0.08 -21.86 15.11
C TYR A 524 -1.15 -21.04 15.54
N PRO A 525 -1.53 -21.06 16.83
CA PRO A 525 -2.57 -20.17 17.31
C PRO A 525 -2.08 -18.73 17.14
N VAL A 526 -2.75 -18.02 16.25
CA VAL A 526 -2.50 -16.66 15.84
C VAL A 526 -2.67 -15.71 17.03
N ASN A 527 -1.66 -14.93 17.31
CA ASN A 527 -1.81 -13.70 18.06
C ASN A 527 -1.80 -12.54 17.06
N SER A 528 -2.98 -12.08 16.66
CA SER A 528 -3.20 -11.05 15.63
C SER A 528 -2.39 -9.75 15.86
N ASP A 529 -2.01 -9.47 17.10
CA ASP A 529 -1.25 -8.27 17.48
C ASP A 529 0.24 -8.34 17.10
N LYS A 530 0.74 -9.49 16.63
CA LYS A 530 2.15 -9.71 16.32
C LYS A 530 2.44 -10.06 14.87
N GLU A 531 1.41 -10.04 14.04
CA GLU A 531 1.47 -10.52 12.66
C GLU A 531 2.04 -9.48 11.70
N ASN A 532 2.81 -9.95 10.72
CA ASN A 532 3.26 -9.18 9.56
C ASN A 532 3.96 -7.84 9.88
N PHE A 533 4.70 -7.79 10.99
CA PHE A 533 5.49 -6.62 11.35
C PHE A 533 6.98 -6.88 11.21
N ILE A 534 7.70 -5.85 10.81
CA ILE A 534 9.12 -5.75 11.10
C ILE A 534 9.26 -5.10 12.48
N TRP A 535 9.90 -5.80 13.39
CA TRP A 535 10.22 -5.30 14.73
C TRP A 535 11.59 -4.67 14.76
N ALA A 536 11.76 -3.56 15.46
CA ALA A 536 13.04 -2.92 15.74
C ALA A 536 13.36 -2.99 17.23
N TYR A 537 14.60 -3.32 17.53
CA TYR A 537 15.13 -3.40 18.90
C TYR A 537 16.41 -2.58 19.00
N ASP A 538 16.62 -1.93 20.13
CA ASP A 538 17.91 -1.31 20.44
C ASP A 538 18.93 -2.38 20.82
N VAL A 539 20.13 -2.30 20.24
CA VAL A 539 21.23 -3.22 20.50
C VAL A 539 22.04 -2.71 21.69
N ASN A 540 22.16 -3.53 22.74
CA ASN A 540 22.93 -3.25 23.91
C ASN A 540 24.44 -3.54 23.70
N GLU A 541 25.30 -3.04 24.58
CA GLU A 541 26.75 -3.21 24.47
C GLU A 541 27.20 -4.69 24.50
N ASP A 542 26.45 -5.54 25.21
CA ASP A 542 26.70 -6.98 25.35
C ASP A 542 26.09 -7.83 24.23
N GLY A 543 25.46 -7.18 23.21
CA GLY A 543 24.79 -7.83 22.10
C GLY A 543 23.36 -8.29 22.39
N THR A 544 22.87 -8.14 23.63
CA THR A 544 21.44 -8.33 23.91
C THR A 544 20.61 -7.19 23.32
N ILE A 545 19.29 -7.32 23.32
CA ILE A 545 18.39 -6.33 22.75
C ILE A 545 17.36 -5.82 23.76
N SER A 546 16.87 -4.60 23.56
CA SER A 546 15.89 -3.95 24.42
C SER A 546 14.95 -3.06 23.60
N ASN A 547 13.94 -2.48 24.23
CA ASN A 547 13.04 -1.48 23.64
C ASN A 547 12.39 -1.94 22.31
N GLY A 548 11.84 -3.16 22.30
CA GLY A 548 11.16 -3.70 21.14
C GLY A 548 9.97 -2.85 20.73
N ARG A 549 9.89 -2.49 19.43
CA ARG A 549 8.83 -1.68 18.85
C ARG A 549 8.51 -2.13 17.43
N GLN A 550 7.26 -2.00 17.04
CA GLN A 550 6.86 -2.19 15.65
C GLN A 550 7.48 -1.08 14.80
N PHE A 551 8.23 -1.48 13.77
CA PHE A 551 8.89 -0.56 12.86
C PHE A 551 8.09 -0.36 11.58
N ALA A 552 7.62 -1.44 10.97
CA ALA A 552 6.81 -1.41 9.77
C ALA A 552 5.83 -2.57 9.78
N LYS A 553 4.62 -2.33 9.29
CA LYS A 553 3.64 -3.37 9.03
C LYS A 553 3.78 -3.84 7.59
N LEU A 554 3.88 -5.15 7.41
CA LEU A 554 3.82 -5.76 6.09
C LEU A 554 2.35 -6.00 5.75
N PHE A 555 1.85 -5.27 4.76
CA PHE A 555 0.51 -5.53 4.25
C PHE A 555 0.56 -6.73 3.31
N LEU A 556 -0.11 -7.80 3.67
CA LEU A 556 -0.51 -8.80 2.70
C LEU A 556 -1.73 -8.21 1.96
N THR A 557 -1.47 -7.59 0.81
CA THR A 557 -2.53 -7.06 -0.08
C THR A 557 -3.19 -8.20 -0.83
#